data_39082fa70393d556eeb0f7ef9f518bb1
#
_entry.id   39082fa70393d556eeb0f7ef9f518bb1
#
_cell.length_a   1.000
_cell.length_b   1.000
_cell.length_c   1.000
_cell.angle_alpha   90.00
_cell.angle_beta   90.00
_cell.angle_gamma   90.00
#
_symmetry.space_group_name_H-M   'P 1'
#
loop_
_entity.id
_entity.type
_entity.pdbx_description
1 polymer ?
#
loop_
_entity_poly.entity_id
_entity_poly.type
_entity_poly.pdbx_seq_one_letter_code
_entity_poly.pdbx_strand_id
1 'polypeptide(L)'
;KIDAENLTSAYLGDSDNLKVGQWVMAIGNPLSLSSTVTAGIVSAIGRGQLGLIRDSYGVENFIQTDAVINPGNSGGAMVDLSGAVVGINSAIATQGTGTYIGYGFAIPINLAKNVAKEIIAFGKVNRGYIGVNIGEVNDALAKSVGLDKPRGIIIQNIVEGGAASETDLKSGDIILSIDGREVNQPNELQSYVASKSAGTTINLKIFRDGKEIDRKITLKARDEDSTTKPVMKKDEEGSKKDSKSSTISFESIGMTVKNLSDKDKESFNVNSGILISKVESFSKAEDQRLGSGLIIVEADKKKVSDVLAFEKIVDSKKGK
;
A
#
# COMPACT_ATOMS: atom_id res chain seq x y z
N LYS A 1 -1.47 5.98 -21.46
CA LYS A 1 -1.01 6.49 -22.77
C LYS A 1 -2.24 6.78 -23.64
N ILE A 2 -2.26 7.93 -24.31
CA ILE A 2 -3.28 8.30 -25.29
C ILE A 2 -2.57 8.55 -26.64
N ASP A 3 -3.27 8.28 -27.75
CA ASP A 3 -2.80 8.58 -29.09
C ASP A 3 -3.27 9.99 -29.45
N ALA A 4 -2.47 10.99 -29.08
CA ALA A 4 -2.71 12.39 -29.41
C ALA A 4 -1.38 13.10 -29.59
N GLU A 5 -1.35 14.05 -30.51
CA GLU A 5 -0.18 14.89 -30.82
C GLU A 5 -0.45 16.33 -30.35
N ASN A 6 0.61 17.10 -30.18
CA ASN A 6 0.58 18.52 -29.83
C ASN A 6 -0.17 18.84 -28.52
N LEU A 7 -0.03 17.95 -27.52
CA LEU A 7 -0.60 18.18 -26.20
C LEU A 7 0.17 19.26 -25.43
N THR A 8 -0.56 20.17 -24.81
CA THR A 8 0.04 21.12 -23.86
C THR A 8 0.44 20.37 -22.60
N SER A 9 1.73 20.39 -22.24
CA SER A 9 2.24 19.78 -21.04
C SER A 9 2.21 20.72 -19.83
N ALA A 10 1.86 20.21 -18.68
CA ALA A 10 2.00 20.93 -17.42
C ALA A 10 3.45 20.87 -16.91
N TYR A 11 3.88 21.94 -16.25
CA TYR A 11 5.16 21.95 -15.56
C TYR A 11 5.05 21.15 -14.25
N LEU A 12 5.94 20.18 -14.06
CA LEU A 12 5.99 19.37 -12.84
C LEU A 12 6.93 20.03 -11.84
N GLY A 13 6.38 20.48 -10.74
CA GLY A 13 7.11 21.07 -9.62
C GLY A 13 7.90 20.08 -8.80
N ASP A 14 8.20 20.45 -7.55
CA ASP A 14 8.92 19.65 -6.57
C ASP A 14 8.13 19.57 -5.27
N SER A 15 7.53 18.38 -5.02
CA SER A 15 6.73 18.15 -3.81
C SER A 15 7.55 18.05 -2.53
N ASP A 16 8.87 17.84 -2.60
CA ASP A 16 9.75 17.76 -1.43
C ASP A 16 10.02 19.15 -0.83
N ASN A 17 9.82 20.21 -1.61
CA ASN A 17 9.97 21.61 -1.19
C ASN A 17 8.68 22.25 -0.67
N LEU A 18 7.55 21.53 -0.69
CA LEU A 18 6.29 22.05 -0.15
C LEU A 18 6.40 22.33 1.36
N LYS A 19 5.65 23.35 1.78
CA LYS A 19 5.57 23.72 3.20
C LYS A 19 4.13 23.75 3.66
N VAL A 20 3.88 23.34 4.89
CA VAL A 20 2.57 23.51 5.54
C VAL A 20 2.20 24.99 5.56
N GLY A 21 0.95 25.29 5.22
CA GLY A 21 0.45 26.66 5.03
C GLY A 21 0.62 27.23 3.61
N GLN A 22 1.36 26.56 2.73
CA GLN A 22 1.52 26.98 1.32
C GLN A 22 0.19 26.82 0.57
N TRP A 23 -0.20 27.84 -0.21
CA TRP A 23 -1.38 27.79 -1.05
C TRP A 23 -1.25 26.77 -2.17
N VAL A 24 -2.32 26.02 -2.38
CA VAL A 24 -2.47 25.06 -3.48
C VAL A 24 -3.86 25.13 -4.08
N MET A 25 -3.99 24.71 -5.33
CA MET A 25 -5.26 24.59 -6.04
C MET A 25 -5.43 23.17 -6.54
N ALA A 26 -6.60 22.60 -6.35
CA ALA A 26 -6.97 21.30 -6.91
C ALA A 26 -7.84 21.49 -8.15
N ILE A 27 -7.43 20.90 -9.26
CA ILE A 27 -8.07 21.01 -10.58
C ILE A 27 -8.67 19.66 -10.95
N GLY A 28 -9.88 19.66 -11.50
CA GLY A 28 -10.53 18.43 -11.94
C GLY A 28 -11.92 18.71 -12.54
N ASN A 29 -12.68 17.64 -12.76
CA ASN A 29 -14.03 17.67 -13.31
C ASN A 29 -15.04 17.00 -12.36
N PRO A 30 -15.26 17.57 -11.14
CA PRO A 30 -16.17 16.96 -10.18
C PRO A 30 -17.61 17.01 -10.68
N LEU A 31 -18.40 16.00 -10.35
CA LEU A 31 -19.85 15.95 -10.62
C LEU A 31 -20.23 16.15 -12.10
N SER A 32 -19.38 15.76 -13.03
CA SER A 32 -19.54 16.01 -14.48
C SER A 32 -19.60 17.48 -14.89
N LEU A 33 -19.18 18.38 -14.00
CA LEU A 33 -19.00 19.80 -14.31
C LEU A 33 -17.66 19.99 -15.02
N SER A 34 -17.62 20.86 -16.03
CA SER A 34 -16.37 21.16 -16.74
C SER A 34 -15.42 21.97 -15.87
N SER A 35 -14.15 21.54 -15.86
CA SER A 35 -12.97 22.26 -15.31
C SER A 35 -13.24 23.08 -14.04
N THR A 36 -13.31 22.42 -12.92
CA THR A 36 -13.50 23.03 -11.61
C THR A 36 -12.16 23.20 -10.92
N VAL A 37 -11.94 24.36 -10.31
CA VAL A 37 -10.78 24.66 -9.48
C VAL A 37 -11.25 24.96 -8.06
N THR A 38 -10.63 24.30 -7.08
CA THR A 38 -10.80 24.61 -5.66
C THR A 38 -9.47 25.05 -5.09
N ALA A 39 -9.46 25.94 -4.10
CA ALA A 39 -8.25 26.46 -3.48
C ALA A 39 -8.24 26.16 -1.98
N GLY A 40 -7.05 25.99 -1.44
CA GLY A 40 -6.77 25.74 -0.03
C GLY A 40 -5.28 25.82 0.23
N ILE A 41 -4.86 25.24 1.34
CA ILE A 41 -3.45 25.18 1.75
C ILE A 41 -2.96 23.74 1.90
N VAL A 42 -1.67 23.56 1.91
CA VAL A 42 -1.04 22.34 2.42
C VAL A 42 -1.26 22.28 3.92
N SER A 43 -2.16 21.40 4.37
CA SER A 43 -2.50 21.25 5.80
C SER A 43 -1.50 20.36 6.54
N ALA A 44 -0.93 19.38 5.83
CA ALA A 44 0.13 18.52 6.34
C ALA A 44 0.88 17.83 5.18
N ILE A 45 2.05 17.32 5.47
CA ILE A 45 2.89 16.56 4.52
C ILE A 45 3.20 15.20 5.17
N GLY A 46 3.37 14.18 4.34
CA GLY A 46 3.75 12.86 4.84
C GLY A 46 2.64 12.12 5.58
N ARG A 47 1.36 12.38 5.23
CA ARG A 47 0.25 11.64 5.84
C ARG A 47 0.24 10.19 5.39
N GLY A 48 0.36 9.28 6.35
CA GLY A 48 0.28 7.83 6.18
C GLY A 48 -0.57 7.19 7.27
N GLN A 49 -0.70 5.86 7.21
CA GLN A 49 -1.50 5.06 8.15
C GLN A 49 -2.98 5.47 8.20
N LEU A 50 -3.49 5.98 7.09
CA LEU A 50 -4.88 6.44 6.97
C LEU A 50 -5.84 5.29 6.62
N GLY A 51 -5.30 4.13 6.22
CA GLY A 51 -6.07 2.98 5.76
C GLY A 51 -6.81 3.24 4.44
N LEU A 52 -6.35 4.23 3.66
CA LEU A 52 -6.92 4.56 2.35
C LEU A 52 -6.47 3.57 1.28
N ILE A 53 -5.23 3.05 1.42
CA ILE A 53 -4.68 2.01 0.56
C ILE A 53 -4.80 0.69 1.30
N ARG A 54 -5.67 -0.20 0.81
CA ARG A 54 -5.92 -1.50 1.44
C ARG A 54 -4.88 -2.56 1.11
N ASP A 55 -4.00 -2.28 0.16
CA ASP A 55 -2.88 -3.16 -0.16
C ASP A 55 -1.88 -3.16 1.00
N SER A 56 -1.55 -4.34 1.50
CA SER A 56 -0.55 -4.54 2.60
C SER A 56 0.80 -3.91 2.29
N TYR A 57 1.04 -3.53 1.05
CA TYR A 57 2.28 -2.98 0.52
C TYR A 57 2.10 -1.59 -0.09
N GLY A 58 0.90 -1.04 0.02
CA GLY A 58 0.61 0.31 -0.39
C GLY A 58 1.39 1.31 0.46
N VAL A 59 2.02 2.27 -0.20
CA VAL A 59 2.74 3.36 0.48
C VAL A 59 1.81 4.54 0.59
N GLU A 60 1.35 4.81 1.80
CA GLU A 60 0.61 6.03 2.09
C GLU A 60 1.58 7.14 2.48
N ASN A 61 1.72 8.12 1.62
CA ASN A 61 2.49 9.34 1.87
C ASN A 61 1.82 10.47 1.12
N PHE A 62 0.77 11.01 1.72
CA PHE A 62 -0.06 12.01 1.07
C PHE A 62 0.29 13.44 1.52
N ILE A 63 0.10 14.38 0.59
CA ILE A 63 -0.09 15.78 0.90
C ILE A 63 -1.54 15.94 1.35
N GLN A 64 -1.76 16.45 2.55
CA GLN A 64 -3.09 16.81 3.05
C GLN A 64 -3.40 18.27 2.69
N THR A 65 -4.62 18.53 2.26
CA THR A 65 -5.12 19.90 1.93
C THR A 65 -6.55 20.08 2.40
N ASP A 66 -6.94 21.29 2.65
CA ASP A 66 -8.33 21.71 2.85
C ASP A 66 -8.99 22.25 1.55
N ALA A 67 -8.25 22.30 0.43
CA ALA A 67 -8.85 22.46 -0.89
C ALA A 67 -9.85 21.32 -1.12
N VAL A 68 -11.06 21.66 -1.55
CA VAL A 68 -12.14 20.69 -1.67
C VAL A 68 -11.83 19.66 -2.75
N ILE A 69 -11.73 18.41 -2.36
CA ILE A 69 -11.60 17.24 -3.25
C ILE A 69 -12.91 16.47 -3.20
N ASN A 70 -13.49 16.19 -4.36
CA ASN A 70 -14.70 15.39 -4.52
C ASN A 70 -14.51 14.37 -5.65
N PRO A 71 -15.38 13.37 -5.78
CA PRO A 71 -15.37 12.48 -6.94
C PRO A 71 -15.38 13.30 -8.26
N GLY A 72 -14.37 13.05 -9.11
CA GLY A 72 -14.10 13.78 -10.36
C GLY A 72 -12.86 14.70 -10.31
N ASN A 73 -12.36 15.09 -9.11
CA ASN A 73 -11.04 15.72 -8.99
C ASN A 73 -9.92 14.67 -8.96
N SER A 74 -10.20 13.43 -8.54
CA SER A 74 -9.21 12.36 -8.45
C SER A 74 -8.54 12.11 -9.80
N GLY A 75 -7.20 12.04 -9.82
CA GLY A 75 -6.37 11.99 -11.03
C GLY A 75 -6.05 13.38 -11.63
N GLY A 76 -6.73 14.43 -11.20
CA GLY A 76 -6.44 15.81 -11.58
C GLY A 76 -5.22 16.39 -10.85
N ALA A 77 -4.73 17.52 -11.31
CA ALA A 77 -3.55 18.16 -10.76
C ALA A 77 -3.85 18.91 -9.46
N MET A 78 -2.93 18.83 -8.49
CA MET A 78 -2.75 19.83 -7.45
C MET A 78 -1.59 20.72 -7.87
N VAL A 79 -1.84 22.02 -7.97
CA VAL A 79 -0.83 23.01 -8.40
C VAL A 79 -0.56 24.02 -7.31
N ASP A 80 0.64 24.57 -7.29
CA ASP A 80 0.96 25.75 -6.49
C ASP A 80 0.55 27.06 -7.19
N LEU A 81 0.81 28.20 -6.56
CA LEU A 81 0.45 29.50 -7.13
C LEU A 81 1.23 29.87 -8.40
N SER A 82 2.32 29.17 -8.72
CA SER A 82 3.04 29.34 -9.98
C SER A 82 2.45 28.51 -11.12
N GLY A 83 1.46 27.65 -10.83
CA GLY A 83 0.89 26.69 -11.77
C GLY A 83 1.70 25.41 -11.91
N ALA A 84 2.76 25.21 -11.10
CA ALA A 84 3.52 23.97 -11.09
C ALA A 84 2.72 22.86 -10.42
N VAL A 85 2.67 21.68 -11.05
CA VAL A 85 2.00 20.51 -10.47
C VAL A 85 2.85 19.97 -9.33
N VAL A 86 2.32 20.01 -8.11
CA VAL A 86 2.98 19.54 -6.88
C VAL A 86 2.38 18.25 -6.35
N GLY A 87 1.22 17.83 -6.86
CA GLY A 87 0.57 16.58 -6.48
C GLY A 87 -0.49 16.13 -7.48
N ILE A 88 -0.95 14.88 -7.30
CA ILE A 88 -2.10 14.30 -8.01
C ILE A 88 -3.22 14.12 -7.00
N ASN A 89 -4.37 14.75 -7.20
CA ASN A 89 -5.54 14.60 -6.34
C ASN A 89 -5.96 13.13 -6.30
N SER A 90 -6.18 12.56 -5.12
CA SER A 90 -6.38 11.12 -5.00
C SER A 90 -7.60 10.75 -4.16
N ALA A 91 -7.68 11.20 -2.92
CA ALA A 91 -8.63 10.68 -1.96
C ALA A 91 -9.15 11.75 -1.02
N ILE A 92 -10.23 11.44 -0.32
CA ILE A 92 -10.78 12.20 0.80
C ILE A 92 -10.94 11.29 2.01
N ALA A 93 -10.76 11.83 3.21
CA ALA A 93 -11.26 11.16 4.40
C ALA A 93 -12.76 11.42 4.52
N THR A 94 -13.53 10.37 4.71
CA THR A 94 -14.97 10.46 4.95
C THR A 94 -15.33 9.71 6.22
N GLN A 95 -16.30 10.19 6.98
CA GLN A 95 -16.84 9.48 8.15
C GLN A 95 -17.90 8.43 7.73
N GLY A 96 -17.65 7.69 6.66
CA GLY A 96 -18.60 6.69 6.15
C GLY A 96 -19.75 7.25 5.29
N THR A 97 -19.87 8.55 5.16
CA THR A 97 -20.95 9.22 4.40
C THR A 97 -20.56 9.53 2.95
N GLY A 98 -19.29 9.37 2.58
CA GLY A 98 -18.78 9.79 1.28
C GLY A 98 -18.67 11.31 1.08
N THR A 99 -19.00 12.09 2.12
CA THR A 99 -18.98 13.55 2.06
C THR A 99 -17.62 14.11 2.48
N TYR A 100 -17.11 15.11 1.76
CA TYR A 100 -15.91 15.85 2.11
C TYR A 100 -16.06 16.54 3.47
N ILE A 101 -15.12 16.31 4.38
CA ILE A 101 -15.11 16.85 5.75
C ILE A 101 -13.90 17.75 6.04
N GLY A 102 -13.29 18.33 5.01
CA GLY A 102 -12.12 19.21 5.17
C GLY A 102 -10.76 18.51 5.06
N TYR A 103 -10.73 17.23 4.68
CA TYR A 103 -9.48 16.47 4.51
C TYR A 103 -9.40 15.89 3.10
N GLY A 104 -8.71 16.61 2.23
CA GLY A 104 -8.32 16.14 0.90
C GLY A 104 -6.89 15.61 0.91
N PHE A 105 -6.59 14.63 0.06
CA PHE A 105 -5.28 14.02 -0.05
C PHE A 105 -4.81 13.99 -1.49
N ALA A 106 -3.54 14.32 -1.70
CA ALA A 106 -2.89 14.23 -3.01
C ALA A 106 -1.60 13.42 -2.91
N ILE A 107 -1.32 12.65 -3.96
CA ILE A 107 -0.04 11.92 -4.13
C ILE A 107 1.03 12.95 -4.48
N PRO A 108 2.17 13.02 -3.75
CA PRO A 108 3.28 13.90 -4.08
C PRO A 108 3.78 13.72 -5.52
N ILE A 109 4.02 14.82 -6.22
CA ILE A 109 4.41 14.75 -7.64
C ILE A 109 5.73 14.01 -7.86
N ASN A 110 6.69 14.11 -6.94
CA ASN A 110 7.96 13.42 -7.06
C ASN A 110 7.78 11.89 -7.02
N LEU A 111 6.87 11.38 -6.17
CA LEU A 111 6.51 9.98 -6.16
C LEU A 111 5.82 9.57 -7.48
N ALA A 112 4.84 10.34 -7.93
CA ALA A 112 4.12 10.08 -9.18
C ALA A 112 5.05 10.08 -10.40
N LYS A 113 6.01 11.03 -10.47
CA LYS A 113 7.05 11.09 -11.54
C LYS A 113 7.88 9.81 -11.61
N ASN A 114 8.32 9.30 -10.47
CA ASN A 114 9.14 8.08 -10.44
C ASN A 114 8.35 6.86 -10.89
N VAL A 115 7.14 6.70 -10.40
CA VAL A 115 6.22 5.63 -10.82
C VAL A 115 5.95 5.69 -12.34
N ALA A 116 5.64 6.89 -12.85
CA ALA A 116 5.37 7.08 -14.28
C ALA A 116 6.60 6.74 -15.15
N LYS A 117 7.80 7.17 -14.75
CA LYS A 117 9.05 6.84 -15.45
C LYS A 117 9.26 5.33 -15.55
N GLU A 118 9.04 4.59 -14.47
CA GLU A 118 9.23 3.14 -14.48
C GLU A 118 8.18 2.44 -15.36
N ILE A 119 6.92 2.85 -15.28
CA ILE A 119 5.87 2.30 -16.14
C ILE A 119 6.20 2.57 -17.63
N ILE A 120 6.68 3.76 -17.96
CA ILE A 120 7.07 4.11 -19.34
C ILE A 120 8.26 3.26 -19.80
N ALA A 121 9.26 3.07 -18.95
CA ALA A 121 10.49 2.37 -19.31
C ALA A 121 10.33 0.84 -19.33
N PHE A 122 9.59 0.28 -18.39
CA PHE A 122 9.57 -1.16 -18.11
C PHE A 122 8.18 -1.79 -18.17
N GLY A 123 7.10 -0.99 -18.33
CA GLY A 123 5.72 -1.48 -18.31
C GLY A 123 5.21 -1.84 -16.90
N LYS A 124 6.07 -1.80 -15.90
CA LYS A 124 5.76 -2.12 -14.50
C LYS A 124 6.60 -1.26 -13.56
N VAL A 125 6.19 -1.21 -12.29
CA VAL A 125 6.93 -0.48 -11.25
C VAL A 125 7.88 -1.45 -10.53
N ASN A 126 9.18 -1.15 -10.55
CA ASN A 126 10.23 -1.87 -9.84
C ASN A 126 10.64 -1.10 -8.57
N ARG A 127 9.75 -1.04 -7.60
CA ARG A 127 10.03 -0.32 -6.34
C ARG A 127 11.22 -0.91 -5.61
N GLY A 128 12.08 -0.04 -5.12
CA GLY A 128 13.13 -0.43 -4.19
C GLY A 128 12.51 -0.99 -2.90
N TYR A 129 13.14 -2.01 -2.36
CA TYR A 129 12.71 -2.70 -1.16
C TYR A 129 13.91 -2.99 -0.24
N ILE A 130 13.81 -2.58 1.03
CA ILE A 130 14.84 -2.87 2.04
C ILE A 130 14.65 -4.29 2.60
N GLY A 131 13.43 -4.71 2.85
CA GLY A 131 13.14 -5.99 3.47
C GLY A 131 13.23 -5.96 4.99
N VAL A 132 12.56 -5.00 5.62
CA VAL A 132 12.46 -4.87 7.07
C VAL A 132 11.01 -4.66 7.51
N ASN A 133 10.64 -5.19 8.67
CA ASN A 133 9.46 -4.78 9.40
C ASN A 133 9.89 -3.68 10.38
N ILE A 134 9.16 -2.59 10.39
CA ILE A 134 9.53 -1.37 11.11
C ILE A 134 8.43 -0.91 12.05
N GLY A 135 8.80 -0.13 13.06
CA GLY A 135 7.89 0.46 14.01
C GLY A 135 8.37 1.83 14.49
N GLU A 136 7.48 2.54 15.18
CA GLU A 136 7.80 3.83 15.79
C GLU A 136 8.64 3.67 17.07
N VAL A 137 9.48 4.66 17.36
CA VAL A 137 10.24 4.75 18.60
C VAL A 137 9.48 5.65 19.57
N ASN A 138 8.90 5.08 20.63
CA ASN A 138 8.26 5.82 21.71
C ASN A 138 9.23 6.12 22.85
N ASP A 139 8.78 6.92 23.87
CA ASP A 139 9.59 7.32 24.99
C ASP A 139 10.18 6.14 25.80
N ALA A 140 9.40 5.07 25.98
CA ALA A 140 9.84 3.90 26.73
C ALA A 140 10.96 3.17 26.00
N LEU A 141 10.82 3.00 24.69
CA LEU A 141 11.83 2.36 23.84
C LEU A 141 13.10 3.22 23.76
N ALA A 142 12.96 4.54 23.54
CA ALA A 142 14.10 5.46 23.49
C ALA A 142 14.96 5.35 24.75
N LYS A 143 14.33 5.40 25.92
CA LYS A 143 15.01 5.23 27.23
C LYS A 143 15.70 3.87 27.36
N SER A 144 15.04 2.79 26.91
CA SER A 144 15.58 1.43 27.04
C SER A 144 16.83 1.18 26.23
N VAL A 145 16.96 1.87 25.06
CA VAL A 145 18.12 1.74 24.17
C VAL A 145 19.17 2.84 24.37
N GLY A 146 18.91 3.83 25.25
CA GLY A 146 19.85 4.91 25.56
C GLY A 146 19.78 6.09 24.58
N LEU A 147 18.67 6.28 23.88
CA LEU A 147 18.41 7.51 23.11
C LEU A 147 17.99 8.65 24.05
N ASP A 148 18.40 9.86 23.74
CA ASP A 148 18.11 11.10 24.47
C ASP A 148 16.62 11.49 24.38
N LYS A 149 15.98 11.16 23.27
CA LYS A 149 14.56 11.42 22.98
C LYS A 149 14.01 10.44 21.95
N PRO A 150 12.69 10.26 21.86
CA PRO A 150 12.08 9.48 20.79
C PRO A 150 12.44 10.06 19.43
N ARG A 151 13.15 9.30 18.63
CA ARG A 151 13.51 9.62 17.23
C ARG A 151 13.88 8.37 16.48
N GLY A 152 13.72 8.40 15.18
CA GLY A 152 14.04 7.29 14.32
C GLY A 152 12.95 6.23 14.24
N ILE A 153 13.25 5.16 13.57
CA ILE A 153 12.36 4.05 13.23
C ILE A 153 13.05 2.75 13.62
N ILE A 154 12.42 1.93 14.50
CA ILE A 154 12.98 0.66 14.91
C ILE A 154 12.79 -0.41 13.84
N ILE A 155 13.83 -1.19 13.55
CA ILE A 155 13.76 -2.44 12.82
C ILE A 155 13.29 -3.52 13.78
N GLN A 156 12.07 -4.02 13.57
CA GLN A 156 11.49 -5.11 14.35
C GLN A 156 12.00 -6.47 13.88
N ASN A 157 11.99 -6.68 12.56
CA ASN A 157 12.47 -7.92 11.93
C ASN A 157 13.11 -7.64 10.58
N ILE A 158 14.04 -8.52 10.19
CA ILE A 158 14.61 -8.59 8.84
C ILE A 158 13.81 -9.64 8.05
N VAL A 159 13.40 -9.27 6.84
CA VAL A 159 12.70 -10.17 5.92
C VAL A 159 13.72 -10.94 5.10
N GLU A 160 13.63 -12.27 5.12
CA GLU A 160 14.51 -13.14 4.33
C GLU A 160 14.37 -12.85 2.83
N GLY A 161 15.50 -12.80 2.12
CA GLY A 161 15.54 -12.44 0.70
C GLY A 161 15.46 -10.94 0.40
N GLY A 162 15.13 -10.09 1.40
CA GLY A 162 15.19 -8.63 1.28
C GLY A 162 16.62 -8.10 1.21
N ALA A 163 16.79 -6.84 0.83
CA ALA A 163 18.12 -6.21 0.76
C ALA A 163 18.83 -6.18 2.14
N ALA A 164 18.07 -5.97 3.21
CA ALA A 164 18.60 -5.96 4.57
C ALA A 164 19.21 -7.30 5.00
N SER A 165 18.69 -8.44 4.50
CA SER A 165 19.21 -9.77 4.86
C SER A 165 20.62 -10.03 4.33
N GLU A 166 21.12 -9.24 3.39
CA GLU A 166 22.49 -9.30 2.85
C GLU A 166 23.44 -8.32 3.51
N THR A 167 22.99 -7.65 4.56
CA THR A 167 23.76 -6.67 5.32
C THR A 167 23.93 -7.13 6.77
N ASP A 168 24.62 -6.31 7.58
CA ASP A 168 24.73 -6.53 9.03
C ASP A 168 23.61 -5.84 9.84
N LEU A 169 22.55 -5.35 9.19
CA LEU A 169 21.37 -4.83 9.88
C LEU A 169 20.71 -5.90 10.75
N LYS A 170 20.18 -5.52 11.89
CA LYS A 170 19.61 -6.42 12.89
C LYS A 170 18.27 -5.88 13.42
N SER A 171 17.45 -6.79 13.93
CA SER A 171 16.34 -6.40 14.81
C SER A 171 16.86 -5.62 16.01
N GLY A 172 16.20 -4.53 16.36
CA GLY A 172 16.61 -3.61 17.41
C GLY A 172 17.42 -2.40 16.91
N ASP A 173 17.93 -2.39 15.67
CA ASP A 173 18.53 -1.19 15.09
C ASP A 173 17.47 -0.10 14.94
N ILE A 174 17.85 1.14 15.21
CA ILE A 174 17.00 2.31 15.00
C ILE A 174 17.54 3.11 13.83
N ILE A 175 16.78 3.22 12.74
CA ILE A 175 17.13 4.05 11.59
C ILE A 175 16.85 5.50 11.95
N LEU A 176 17.88 6.33 12.01
CA LEU A 176 17.79 7.76 12.33
C LEU A 176 17.64 8.61 11.08
N SER A 177 18.32 8.24 9.99
CA SER A 177 18.24 8.96 8.73
C SER A 177 18.49 8.06 7.53
N ILE A 178 18.01 8.50 6.37
CA ILE A 178 18.21 7.89 5.06
C ILE A 178 18.72 8.95 4.09
N ASP A 179 19.88 8.73 3.46
CA ASP A 179 20.56 9.69 2.57
C ASP A 179 20.61 11.12 3.15
N GLY A 180 20.88 11.24 4.47
CA GLY A 180 20.95 12.49 5.20
C GLY A 180 19.62 13.11 5.62
N ARG A 181 18.47 12.53 5.24
CA ARG A 181 17.13 12.96 5.68
C ARG A 181 16.79 12.25 6.98
N GLU A 182 16.46 12.98 8.04
CA GLU A 182 15.92 12.38 9.26
C GLU A 182 14.57 11.71 8.97
N VAL A 183 14.33 10.56 9.59
CA VAL A 183 13.09 9.80 9.51
C VAL A 183 12.63 9.43 10.91
N ASN A 184 11.39 9.77 11.25
CA ASN A 184 10.81 9.53 12.56
C ASN A 184 9.51 8.71 12.48
N GLN A 185 8.95 8.57 11.28
CA GLN A 185 7.72 7.83 11.04
C GLN A 185 7.92 6.75 9.98
N PRO A 186 7.35 5.54 10.14
CA PRO A 186 7.49 4.44 9.20
C PRO A 186 7.15 4.81 7.75
N ASN A 187 6.11 5.60 7.53
CA ASN A 187 5.69 6.04 6.19
C ASN A 187 6.71 6.96 5.51
N GLU A 188 7.52 7.74 6.25
CA GLU A 188 8.59 8.57 5.68
C GLU A 188 9.67 7.68 5.04
N LEU A 189 10.13 6.65 5.77
CA LEU A 189 11.10 5.69 5.26
C LEU A 189 10.53 4.89 4.09
N GLN A 190 9.31 4.36 4.24
CA GLN A 190 8.63 3.58 3.20
C GLN A 190 8.48 4.37 1.91
N SER A 191 8.04 5.62 2.00
CA SER A 191 7.87 6.50 0.85
C SER A 191 9.20 6.82 0.17
N TYR A 192 10.21 7.17 0.96
CA TYR A 192 11.55 7.44 0.41
C TYR A 192 12.09 6.24 -0.36
N VAL A 193 12.03 5.06 0.24
CA VAL A 193 12.49 3.81 -0.39
C VAL A 193 11.66 3.48 -1.63
N ALA A 194 10.33 3.62 -1.57
CA ALA A 194 9.45 3.37 -2.70
C ALA A 194 9.60 4.38 -3.84
N SER A 195 10.19 5.55 -3.57
CA SER A 195 10.55 6.54 -4.59
C SER A 195 11.84 6.19 -5.35
N LYS A 196 12.57 5.17 -4.90
CA LYS A 196 13.83 4.71 -5.52
C LYS A 196 13.58 3.40 -6.27
N SER A 197 14.28 3.24 -7.39
CA SER A 197 14.27 1.99 -8.15
C SER A 197 15.12 0.92 -7.47
N ALA A 198 14.81 -0.33 -7.72
CA ALA A 198 15.67 -1.44 -7.37
C ALA A 198 17.08 -1.25 -7.97
N GLY A 199 18.11 -1.68 -7.26
CA GLY A 199 19.52 -1.46 -7.59
C GLY A 199 20.09 -0.13 -7.10
N THR A 200 19.26 0.80 -6.59
CA THR A 200 19.74 2.04 -5.98
C THR A 200 20.41 1.75 -4.64
N THR A 201 21.59 2.29 -4.42
CA THR A 201 22.26 2.24 -3.11
C THR A 201 21.86 3.46 -2.29
N ILE A 202 21.42 3.24 -1.06
CA ILE A 202 21.05 4.25 -0.07
C ILE A 202 21.99 4.19 1.13
N ASN A 203 22.13 5.30 1.84
CA ASN A 203 22.92 5.39 3.08
C ASN A 203 21.95 5.51 4.26
N LEU A 204 22.03 4.58 5.20
CA LEU A 204 21.28 4.62 6.44
C LEU A 204 22.22 5.04 7.58
N LYS A 205 21.78 5.97 8.40
CA LYS A 205 22.39 6.19 9.72
C LYS A 205 21.52 5.46 10.73
N ILE A 206 22.11 4.49 11.41
CA ILE A 206 21.43 3.69 12.44
C ILE A 206 22.00 3.95 13.81
N PHE A 207 21.20 3.75 14.85
CA PHE A 207 21.63 3.72 16.23
C PHE A 207 21.59 2.27 16.74
N ARG A 208 22.71 1.80 17.26
CA ARG A 208 22.89 0.45 17.80
C ARG A 208 23.85 0.51 18.98
N ASP A 209 23.51 -0.09 20.12
CA ASP A 209 24.34 -0.20 21.30
C ASP A 209 24.96 1.15 21.76
N GLY A 210 24.15 2.20 21.78
CA GLY A 210 24.56 3.54 22.20
C GLY A 210 25.41 4.32 21.17
N LYS A 211 25.55 3.86 19.92
CA LYS A 211 26.37 4.47 18.88
C LYS A 211 25.60 4.69 17.59
N GLU A 212 25.90 5.80 16.92
CA GLU A 212 25.46 6.03 15.55
C GLU A 212 26.43 5.37 14.57
N ILE A 213 25.91 4.66 13.59
CA ILE A 213 26.67 3.87 12.62
C ILE A 213 26.08 4.10 11.23
N ASP A 214 26.93 4.36 10.24
CA ASP A 214 26.52 4.48 8.85
C ASP A 214 26.53 3.12 8.16
N ARG A 215 25.48 2.84 7.38
CA ARG A 215 25.31 1.62 6.59
C ARG A 215 24.87 1.94 5.18
N LYS A 216 25.46 1.25 4.21
CA LYS A 216 25.04 1.29 2.82
C LYS A 216 24.23 0.04 2.51
N ILE A 217 23.11 0.22 1.83
CA ILE A 217 22.25 -0.87 1.39
C ILE A 217 21.83 -0.65 -0.05
N THR A 218 21.96 -1.67 -0.88
CA THR A 218 21.47 -1.66 -2.25
C THR A 218 20.06 -2.25 -2.29
N LEU A 219 19.08 -1.44 -2.66
CA LEU A 219 17.68 -1.84 -2.71
C LEU A 219 17.47 -2.96 -3.70
N LYS A 220 16.69 -3.97 -3.32
CA LYS A 220 16.25 -5.01 -4.23
C LYS A 220 14.92 -4.65 -4.87
N ALA A 221 14.64 -5.28 -6.01
CA ALA A 221 13.27 -5.31 -6.52
C ALA A 221 12.43 -6.13 -5.54
N ARG A 222 11.23 -5.69 -5.31
CA ARG A 222 10.26 -6.54 -4.63
C ARG A 222 9.65 -7.47 -5.66
N ASP A 223 9.81 -8.79 -5.51
CA ASP A 223 9.06 -9.76 -6.28
C ASP A 223 7.60 -9.72 -5.82
N GLU A 224 6.75 -9.05 -6.58
CA GLU A 224 5.30 -9.03 -6.34
C GLU A 224 4.69 -10.45 -6.47
N ASP A 225 5.35 -11.35 -7.19
CA ASP A 225 5.00 -12.76 -7.31
C ASP A 225 5.50 -13.65 -6.15
N SER A 226 6.40 -13.17 -5.32
CA SER A 226 6.81 -13.87 -4.11
C SER A 226 5.88 -13.52 -2.92
N THR A 227 4.57 -13.75 -3.08
CA THR A 227 3.75 -14.07 -1.93
C THR A 227 4.37 -15.29 -1.29
N THR A 228 5.08 -15.08 -0.20
CA THR A 228 5.65 -16.06 0.69
C THR A 228 4.78 -17.31 0.75
N LYS A 229 5.13 -18.31 -0.06
CA LYS A 229 4.86 -19.67 0.34
C LYS A 229 5.75 -19.90 1.55
N PRO A 230 5.21 -20.23 2.73
CA PRO A 230 6.06 -20.73 3.80
C PRO A 230 6.80 -21.92 3.22
N VAL A 231 8.13 -21.88 3.25
CA VAL A 231 8.96 -23.02 2.93
C VAL A 231 8.67 -24.07 4.02
N MET A 232 7.71 -24.94 3.75
CA MET A 232 7.67 -26.22 4.44
C MET A 232 8.87 -27.00 3.96
N LYS A 233 9.79 -27.30 4.88
CA LYS A 233 10.82 -28.30 4.69
C LYS A 233 10.15 -29.55 4.12
N LYS A 234 10.66 -30.03 2.98
CA LYS A 234 10.39 -31.34 2.47
C LYS A 234 10.93 -32.34 3.48
N ASP A 235 10.04 -32.97 4.23
CA ASP A 235 10.24 -34.31 4.69
C ASP A 235 9.56 -35.20 3.67
N GLU A 236 10.38 -35.99 2.95
CA GLU A 236 9.92 -37.08 2.10
C GLU A 236 9.46 -38.22 3.02
N GLU A 237 8.19 -38.59 2.87
CA GLU A 237 7.79 -39.99 2.71
C GLU A 237 6.26 -40.14 2.65
N GLY A 238 5.85 -40.62 1.53
CA GLY A 238 4.81 -41.63 1.29
C GLY A 238 3.39 -41.43 1.83
N SER A 239 2.42 -41.01 1.02
CA SER A 239 1.26 -41.87 0.69
C SER A 239 0.27 -41.16 -0.23
N LYS A 240 -0.30 -41.92 -1.13
CA LYS A 240 -1.19 -41.60 -2.24
C LYS A 240 -2.56 -41.04 -1.82
N LYS A 241 -3.07 -40.20 -2.75
CA LYS A 241 -4.48 -40.01 -3.19
C LYS A 241 -5.28 -38.83 -2.66
N ASP A 242 -5.82 -38.12 -3.68
CA ASP A 242 -6.97 -37.23 -3.73
C ASP A 242 -6.73 -35.74 -3.43
N SER A 243 -6.10 -35.04 -4.40
CA SER A 243 -6.14 -33.58 -4.48
C SER A 243 -7.37 -33.11 -5.26
N LYS A 244 -8.54 -32.99 -4.60
CA LYS A 244 -9.58 -32.07 -5.05
C LYS A 244 -9.09 -30.65 -4.83
N SER A 245 -9.15 -29.82 -5.90
CA SER A 245 -8.76 -28.41 -5.88
C SER A 245 -9.27 -27.71 -4.62
N SER A 246 -8.36 -27.26 -3.77
CA SER A 246 -8.70 -26.61 -2.50
C SER A 246 -8.98 -25.11 -2.64
N THR A 247 -8.79 -24.54 -3.85
CA THR A 247 -8.90 -23.10 -4.14
C THR A 247 -9.46 -22.90 -5.55
N ILE A 248 -10.45 -22.01 -5.69
CA ILE A 248 -11.03 -21.61 -6.98
C ILE A 248 -11.14 -20.08 -7.04
N SER A 249 -10.82 -19.51 -8.22
CA SER A 249 -11.02 -18.10 -8.52
C SER A 249 -12.26 -17.89 -9.40
N PHE A 250 -13.11 -16.96 -9.00
CA PHE A 250 -14.33 -16.58 -9.70
C PHE A 250 -14.14 -15.19 -10.33
N GLU A 251 -13.51 -15.15 -11.50
CA GLU A 251 -13.19 -13.89 -12.22
C GLU A 251 -14.44 -13.03 -12.48
N SER A 252 -15.60 -13.64 -12.77
CA SER A 252 -16.86 -12.92 -13.05
C SER A 252 -17.39 -12.09 -11.90
N ILE A 253 -16.98 -12.41 -10.68
CA ILE A 253 -17.35 -11.68 -9.45
C ILE A 253 -16.11 -11.11 -8.74
N GLY A 254 -14.90 -11.40 -9.23
CA GLY A 254 -13.63 -10.90 -8.71
C GLY A 254 -13.28 -11.43 -7.31
N MET A 255 -13.45 -12.72 -7.07
CA MET A 255 -13.24 -13.32 -5.77
C MET A 255 -12.55 -14.69 -5.87
N THR A 256 -11.57 -14.93 -5.00
CA THR A 256 -10.92 -16.24 -4.84
C THR A 256 -11.28 -16.82 -3.49
N VAL A 257 -11.70 -18.08 -3.48
CA VAL A 257 -12.10 -18.79 -2.26
C VAL A 257 -11.32 -20.08 -2.09
N LYS A 258 -11.17 -20.54 -0.84
CA LYS A 258 -10.55 -21.80 -0.50
C LYS A 258 -11.35 -22.56 0.54
N ASN A 259 -11.16 -23.89 0.59
CA ASN A 259 -11.74 -24.71 1.66
C ASN A 259 -11.18 -24.30 3.02
N LEU A 260 -12.00 -24.38 4.07
CA LEU A 260 -11.58 -24.16 5.45
C LEU A 260 -10.63 -25.27 5.90
N SER A 261 -9.51 -24.89 6.52
CA SER A 261 -8.71 -25.83 7.31
C SER A 261 -9.37 -26.12 8.66
N ASP A 262 -8.96 -27.17 9.35
CA ASP A 262 -9.50 -27.46 10.69
C ASP A 262 -9.21 -26.32 11.66
N LYS A 263 -8.07 -25.68 11.54
CA LYS A 263 -7.71 -24.48 12.32
C LYS A 263 -8.65 -23.29 12.03
N ASP A 264 -9.04 -23.11 10.76
CA ASP A 264 -10.00 -22.05 10.39
C ASP A 264 -11.37 -22.34 11.02
N LYS A 265 -11.83 -23.61 10.98
CA LYS A 265 -13.11 -24.02 11.59
C LYS A 265 -13.16 -23.75 13.09
N GLU A 266 -12.08 -24.07 13.81
CA GLU A 266 -11.95 -23.78 15.23
C GLU A 266 -11.93 -22.29 15.52
N SER A 267 -11.11 -21.53 14.79
CA SER A 267 -10.92 -20.08 15.01
C SER A 267 -12.21 -19.28 14.80
N PHE A 268 -13.04 -19.69 13.83
CA PHE A 268 -14.29 -19.00 13.48
C PHE A 268 -15.53 -19.69 14.05
N ASN A 269 -15.37 -20.77 14.81
CA ASN A 269 -16.44 -21.56 15.40
C ASN A 269 -17.52 -21.99 14.37
N VAL A 270 -17.07 -22.51 13.23
CA VAL A 270 -17.93 -22.98 12.13
C VAL A 270 -17.60 -24.41 11.76
N ASN A 271 -18.62 -25.22 11.42
CA ASN A 271 -18.43 -26.62 11.05
C ASN A 271 -18.19 -26.82 9.55
N SER A 272 -18.61 -25.87 8.71
CA SER A 272 -18.50 -25.92 7.24
C SER A 272 -18.48 -24.52 6.66
N GLY A 273 -18.04 -24.39 5.42
CA GLY A 273 -17.95 -23.12 4.71
C GLY A 273 -16.69 -23.02 3.86
N ILE A 274 -16.52 -21.86 3.24
CA ILE A 274 -15.34 -21.51 2.46
C ILE A 274 -14.78 -20.18 2.91
N LEU A 275 -13.47 -20.02 2.86
CA LEU A 275 -12.79 -18.77 3.21
C LEU A 275 -12.54 -17.95 1.95
N ILE A 276 -12.91 -16.69 1.96
CA ILE A 276 -12.51 -15.72 0.93
C ILE A 276 -11.04 -15.42 1.14
N SER A 277 -10.18 -15.88 0.22
CA SER A 277 -8.74 -15.66 0.29
C SER A 277 -8.30 -14.37 -0.39
N LYS A 278 -9.05 -13.90 -1.41
CA LYS A 278 -8.78 -12.67 -2.15
C LYS A 278 -10.08 -12.08 -2.70
N VAL A 279 -10.18 -10.76 -2.72
CA VAL A 279 -11.19 -9.99 -3.45
C VAL A 279 -10.44 -9.00 -4.32
N GLU A 280 -10.82 -8.90 -5.59
CA GLU A 280 -10.22 -7.99 -6.56
C GLU A 280 -10.83 -6.60 -6.42
N SER A 281 -10.00 -5.57 -6.52
CA SER A 281 -10.44 -4.18 -6.47
C SER A 281 -11.36 -3.86 -7.66
N PHE A 282 -12.39 -3.06 -7.39
CA PHE A 282 -13.44 -2.69 -8.36
C PHE A 282 -14.27 -3.86 -8.89
N SER A 283 -14.30 -4.97 -8.15
CA SER A 283 -15.07 -6.16 -8.49
C SER A 283 -16.48 -6.12 -7.90
N LYS A 284 -17.36 -6.95 -8.44
CA LYS A 284 -18.70 -7.13 -7.87
C LYS A 284 -18.68 -7.58 -6.41
N ALA A 285 -17.69 -8.39 -6.03
CA ALA A 285 -17.52 -8.83 -4.66
C ALA A 285 -17.15 -7.66 -3.74
N GLU A 286 -16.26 -6.76 -4.16
CA GLU A 286 -15.91 -5.56 -3.40
C GLU A 286 -17.09 -4.60 -3.29
N ASP A 287 -17.86 -4.38 -4.36
CA ASP A 287 -19.05 -3.54 -4.36
C ASP A 287 -20.09 -4.01 -3.31
N GLN A 288 -20.16 -5.32 -3.08
CA GLN A 288 -21.01 -5.92 -2.06
C GLN A 288 -20.32 -6.01 -0.68
N ARG A 289 -19.18 -5.33 -0.49
CA ARG A 289 -18.40 -5.28 0.75
C ARG A 289 -17.90 -6.64 1.23
N LEU A 290 -17.73 -7.59 0.32
CA LEU A 290 -17.02 -8.83 0.63
C LEU A 290 -15.52 -8.52 0.73
N GLY A 291 -14.88 -9.10 1.73
CA GLY A 291 -13.44 -8.89 1.99
C GLY A 291 -12.71 -10.20 2.19
N SER A 292 -11.39 -10.18 2.01
CA SER A 292 -10.53 -11.31 2.37
C SER A 292 -10.64 -11.59 3.87
N GLY A 293 -10.62 -12.87 4.25
CA GLY A 293 -10.77 -13.32 5.63
C GLY A 293 -12.20 -13.59 6.07
N LEU A 294 -13.22 -13.26 5.27
CA LEU A 294 -14.60 -13.62 5.56
C LEU A 294 -14.88 -15.08 5.19
N ILE A 295 -15.83 -15.69 5.91
CA ILE A 295 -16.28 -17.06 5.64
C ILE A 295 -17.68 -17.03 5.07
N ILE A 296 -17.89 -17.76 3.97
CA ILE A 296 -19.21 -18.00 3.37
C ILE A 296 -19.72 -19.36 3.86
N VAL A 297 -20.76 -19.35 4.66
CA VAL A 297 -21.41 -20.56 5.19
C VAL A 297 -22.70 -20.89 4.45
N GLU A 298 -23.28 -19.88 3.76
CA GLU A 298 -24.53 -20.01 3.00
C GLU A 298 -24.48 -19.10 1.76
N ALA A 299 -25.00 -19.60 0.63
CA ALA A 299 -25.18 -18.84 -0.60
C ALA A 299 -26.49 -19.26 -1.27
N ASP A 300 -27.30 -18.29 -1.72
CA ASP A 300 -28.64 -18.53 -2.31
C ASP A 300 -29.52 -19.43 -1.44
N LYS A 301 -29.51 -19.21 -0.12
CA LYS A 301 -30.25 -20.00 0.89
C LYS A 301 -29.86 -21.49 0.94
N LYS A 302 -28.68 -21.83 0.42
CA LYS A 302 -28.11 -23.19 0.47
C LYS A 302 -26.84 -23.19 1.28
N LYS A 303 -26.67 -24.19 2.14
CA LYS A 303 -25.43 -24.33 2.90
C LYS A 303 -24.25 -24.61 1.96
N VAL A 304 -23.13 -23.96 2.22
CA VAL A 304 -21.86 -24.15 1.51
C VAL A 304 -20.98 -25.04 2.35
N SER A 305 -20.68 -26.25 1.86
CA SER A 305 -19.81 -27.20 2.54
C SER A 305 -18.34 -27.04 2.16
N ASP A 306 -18.10 -26.74 0.89
CA ASP A 306 -16.79 -26.68 0.27
C ASP A 306 -16.85 -25.81 -1.00
N VAL A 307 -15.66 -25.57 -1.59
CA VAL A 307 -15.51 -24.71 -2.78
C VAL A 307 -16.29 -25.23 -3.99
N LEU A 308 -16.39 -26.56 -4.16
CA LEU A 308 -17.12 -27.15 -5.28
C LEU A 308 -18.64 -27.00 -5.12
N ALA A 309 -19.15 -27.05 -3.89
CA ALA A 309 -20.57 -26.75 -3.62
C ALA A 309 -20.89 -25.28 -3.94
N PHE A 310 -19.98 -24.36 -3.60
CA PHE A 310 -20.13 -22.94 -3.92
C PHE A 310 -20.07 -22.69 -5.43
N GLU A 311 -19.13 -23.33 -6.15
CA GLU A 311 -19.02 -23.24 -7.61
C GLU A 311 -20.31 -23.60 -8.30
N LYS A 312 -20.94 -24.71 -7.92
CA LYS A 312 -22.25 -25.13 -8.48
C LYS A 312 -23.34 -24.09 -8.27
N ILE A 313 -23.33 -23.40 -7.12
CA ILE A 313 -24.31 -22.34 -6.85
C ILE A 313 -24.06 -21.14 -7.76
N VAL A 314 -22.81 -20.69 -7.90
CA VAL A 314 -22.41 -19.57 -8.77
C VAL A 314 -22.74 -19.89 -10.23
N ASP A 315 -22.37 -21.08 -10.71
CA ASP A 315 -22.64 -21.49 -12.10
C ASP A 315 -24.12 -21.54 -12.43
N SER A 316 -24.95 -21.95 -11.47
CA SER A 316 -26.43 -21.97 -11.65
C SER A 316 -27.04 -20.58 -11.83
N LYS A 317 -26.25 -19.50 -11.55
CA LYS A 317 -26.70 -18.10 -11.66
C LYS A 317 -26.04 -17.34 -12.81
N LYS A 318 -25.10 -17.96 -13.54
CA LYS A 318 -24.49 -17.35 -14.73
C LYS A 318 -25.60 -17.17 -15.80
N GLY A 319 -25.92 -15.91 -16.08
CA GLY A 319 -26.93 -15.54 -17.10
C GLY A 319 -28.25 -15.02 -16.57
N LYS A 320 -28.38 -14.76 -15.28
CA LYS A 320 -29.55 -14.06 -14.70
C LYS A 320 -29.18 -12.67 -14.22
#